data_68b6758db205668570dacbe9e65e1340
#
_entry.id   68b6758db205668570dacbe9e65e1340
#
_cell.length_a   1.000
_cell.length_b   1.000
_cell.length_c   1.000
_cell.angle_alpha   90.00
_cell.angle_beta   90.00
_cell.angle_gamma   90.00
#
_symmetry.space_group_name_H-M   'P 1'
#
loop_
_entity.id
_entity.type
_entity.pdbx_description
1 polymer ?
#
loop_
_entity_poly.entity_id
_entity_poly.type
_entity_poly.pdbx_seq_one_letter_code
_entity_poly.pdbx_strand_id
1 'polypeptide(L)'
;MRKPNDSLTRKTPTVKSFAWLATVGALAFSGSALAAQWNLATPYGDASFHTKNTKQFAEDVTEATDGELTVTVHSGGSLISHGEIKPSVRRGTVQAGEIFLSILSNESPVYELDTLPGVASSYEEAFALWQASKPDITELFAKEGLMPLYAVAWPAQGIYTDFDLTDVSQLKGLRIRAPNINTQRFVENVGGKPTETEEADIPTAFSTGRVDAMITSSSTGKSMSAWDYVKHYNDAKLWLPKNIVF
;
A
#
# COMPACT_ATOMS: atom_id res chain seq x y z
N MET A 1 -107.53 0.42 -35.96
CA MET A 1 -108.21 0.66 -34.62
C MET A 1 -107.10 1.02 -33.65
N ARG A 2 -107.26 2.15 -33.00
CA ARG A 2 -106.66 2.69 -31.77
C ARG A 2 -105.14 2.97 -31.67
N LYS A 3 -104.89 4.25 -31.59
CA LYS A 3 -103.88 5.02 -30.88
C LYS A 3 -103.93 4.65 -29.33
N PRO A 4 -103.08 5.10 -28.40
CA PRO A 4 -102.16 6.27 -28.45
C PRO A 4 -100.81 6.03 -27.78
N ASN A 5 -99.90 6.90 -28.03
CA ASN A 5 -99.29 7.93 -27.14
C ASN A 5 -98.71 7.46 -25.80
N ASP A 6 -97.45 7.60 -25.57
CA ASP A 6 -96.96 8.51 -24.54
C ASP A 6 -95.45 8.77 -24.63
N SER A 7 -95.12 10.04 -24.69
CA SER A 7 -93.86 10.65 -24.64
C SER A 7 -93.31 10.68 -23.21
N LEU A 8 -92.18 10.09 -22.94
CA LEU A 8 -91.42 10.32 -21.71
C LEU A 8 -90.08 10.91 -21.99
N THR A 9 -90.02 12.20 -21.84
CA THR A 9 -88.80 12.99 -21.78
C THR A 9 -87.89 12.52 -20.63
N ARG A 10 -86.78 11.88 -20.93
CA ARG A 10 -85.73 11.63 -19.98
C ARG A 10 -84.78 12.87 -19.90
N LYS A 11 -84.83 13.50 -18.70
CA LYS A 11 -83.82 14.53 -18.33
C LYS A 11 -82.50 13.84 -18.05
N THR A 12 -81.48 14.24 -18.76
CA THR A 12 -80.07 13.88 -18.51
C THR A 12 -79.54 14.67 -17.32
N PRO A 13 -78.92 14.00 -16.33
CA PRO A 13 -78.23 14.72 -15.25
C PRO A 13 -76.85 15.20 -15.75
N THR A 14 -76.61 16.46 -15.54
CA THR A 14 -75.32 17.13 -15.78
C THR A 14 -74.31 16.63 -14.76
N VAL A 15 -73.34 15.83 -15.21
CA VAL A 15 -72.20 15.43 -14.41
C VAL A 15 -71.20 16.57 -14.37
N LYS A 16 -71.04 17.21 -13.23
CA LYS A 16 -69.96 18.17 -12.98
C LYS A 16 -68.65 17.40 -12.87
N SER A 17 -67.79 17.56 -13.87
CA SER A 17 -66.41 17.03 -13.86
C SER A 17 -65.58 17.75 -12.80
N PHE A 18 -65.32 17.08 -11.68
CA PHE A 18 -64.28 17.48 -10.73
C PHE A 18 -62.95 17.00 -11.28
N ALA A 19 -62.19 17.93 -11.86
CA ALA A 19 -60.77 17.70 -12.22
C ALA A 19 -59.93 17.63 -10.92
N TRP A 20 -59.56 16.44 -10.50
CA TRP A 20 -58.54 16.25 -9.50
C TRP A 20 -57.18 16.38 -10.16
N LEU A 21 -56.50 17.51 -9.90
CA LEU A 21 -55.06 17.64 -10.16
C LEU A 21 -54.32 16.76 -9.17
N ALA A 22 -53.93 15.56 -9.60
CA ALA A 22 -52.96 14.75 -8.88
C ALA A 22 -51.54 15.32 -9.14
N THR A 23 -51.11 16.19 -8.25
CA THR A 23 -49.70 16.63 -8.21
C THR A 23 -48.86 15.46 -7.68
N VAL A 24 -48.33 14.65 -8.57
CA VAL A 24 -47.30 13.65 -8.22
C VAL A 24 -46.04 14.44 -7.91
N GLY A 25 -45.83 14.71 -6.61
CA GLY A 25 -44.56 15.19 -6.09
C GLY A 25 -43.53 14.09 -6.27
N ALA A 26 -42.64 14.22 -7.27
CA ALA A 26 -41.44 13.43 -7.36
C ALA A 26 -40.54 13.80 -6.15
N LEU A 27 -40.64 13.05 -5.08
CA LEU A 27 -39.64 13.05 -4.02
C LEU A 27 -38.37 12.46 -4.62
N ALA A 28 -37.49 13.34 -5.12
CA ALA A 28 -36.09 12.99 -5.40
C ALA A 28 -35.48 12.62 -4.06
N PHE A 29 -35.43 11.32 -3.77
CA PHE A 29 -34.56 10.77 -2.74
C PHE A 29 -33.14 11.01 -3.23
N SER A 30 -32.56 12.17 -2.92
CA SER A 30 -31.12 12.37 -2.90
C SER A 30 -30.60 11.53 -1.75
N GLY A 31 -30.40 10.24 -2.03
CA GLY A 31 -29.66 9.38 -1.11
C GLY A 31 -28.26 9.98 -1.02
N SER A 32 -27.96 10.67 0.08
CA SER A 32 -26.59 10.99 0.42
C SER A 32 -25.87 9.63 0.54
N ALA A 33 -25.10 9.26 -0.48
CA ALA A 33 -24.18 8.14 -0.37
C ALA A 33 -23.31 8.47 0.83
N LEU A 34 -23.34 7.63 1.87
CA LEU A 34 -22.43 7.76 2.99
C LEU A 34 -21.03 7.59 2.40
N ALA A 35 -20.20 8.61 2.56
CA ALA A 35 -18.81 8.57 2.11
C ALA A 35 -18.14 7.31 2.69
N ALA A 36 -17.54 6.51 1.81
CA ALA A 36 -16.81 5.34 2.24
C ALA A 36 -15.50 5.78 2.91
N GLN A 37 -15.16 5.15 4.03
CA GLN A 37 -13.92 5.40 4.75
C GLN A 37 -13.04 4.17 4.72
N TRP A 38 -11.82 4.31 4.21
CA TRP A 38 -10.81 3.28 4.21
C TRP A 38 -9.70 3.59 5.19
N ASN A 39 -9.16 2.54 5.80
CA ASN A 39 -7.94 2.58 6.57
C ASN A 39 -6.84 1.91 5.75
N LEU A 40 -5.72 2.62 5.56
CA LEU A 40 -4.52 2.11 4.91
C LEU A 40 -3.41 2.00 5.95
N ALA A 41 -2.90 0.80 6.16
CA ALA A 41 -1.78 0.56 7.07
C ALA A 41 -0.44 0.59 6.30
N THR A 42 0.55 1.33 6.82
CA THR A 42 1.93 1.30 6.34
C THR A 42 2.90 1.09 7.50
N PRO A 43 3.95 0.26 7.33
CA PRO A 43 4.91 0.00 8.41
C PRO A 43 5.91 1.15 8.63
N TYR A 44 5.95 2.12 7.71
CA TYR A 44 6.95 3.19 7.70
C TYR A 44 6.47 4.43 8.44
N GLY A 45 7.40 5.10 9.13
CA GLY A 45 7.14 6.35 9.83
C GLY A 45 6.87 7.54 8.87
N ASP A 46 6.34 8.63 9.41
CA ASP A 46 5.94 9.83 8.62
C ASP A 46 7.08 10.49 7.84
N ALA A 47 8.32 10.32 8.28
CA ALA A 47 9.50 10.85 7.59
C ALA A 47 9.80 10.10 6.28
N SER A 48 9.37 8.84 6.15
CA SER A 48 9.59 8.00 4.97
C SER A 48 8.89 8.58 3.74
N PHE A 49 9.56 8.51 2.58
CA PHE A 49 8.94 8.92 1.33
C PHE A 49 7.79 7.98 0.90
N HIS A 50 7.82 6.72 1.31
CA HIS A 50 6.73 5.78 1.08
C HIS A 50 5.45 6.23 1.80
N THR A 51 5.54 6.59 3.09
CA THR A 51 4.40 7.12 3.83
C THR A 51 3.89 8.44 3.24
N LYS A 52 4.79 9.32 2.78
CA LYS A 52 4.39 10.56 2.08
C LYS A 52 3.65 10.25 0.78
N ASN A 53 4.11 9.25 0.03
CA ASN A 53 3.46 8.80 -1.20
C ASN A 53 2.06 8.21 -0.92
N THR A 54 1.90 7.36 0.11
CA THR A 54 0.58 6.82 0.47
C THR A 54 -0.38 7.90 0.97
N LYS A 55 0.11 8.93 1.67
CA LYS A 55 -0.70 10.10 2.07
C LYS A 55 -1.14 10.91 0.85
N GLN A 56 -0.24 11.16 -0.10
CA GLN A 56 -0.60 11.82 -1.36
C GLN A 56 -1.63 11.01 -2.14
N PHE A 57 -1.46 9.70 -2.25
CA PHE A 57 -2.45 8.82 -2.86
C PHE A 57 -3.82 8.93 -2.16
N ALA A 58 -3.85 8.99 -0.84
CA ALA A 58 -5.09 9.16 -0.08
C ALA A 58 -5.80 10.49 -0.37
N GLU A 59 -5.04 11.57 -0.50
CA GLU A 59 -5.53 12.90 -0.88
C GLU A 59 -6.06 12.88 -2.32
N ASP A 60 -5.29 12.33 -3.27
CA ASP A 60 -5.66 12.23 -4.69
C ASP A 60 -6.96 11.40 -4.87
N VAL A 61 -7.13 10.30 -4.14
CA VAL A 61 -8.35 9.49 -4.15
C VAL A 61 -9.54 10.27 -3.62
N THR A 62 -9.36 11.01 -2.52
CA THR A 62 -10.43 11.82 -1.94
C THR A 62 -10.87 12.91 -2.91
N GLU A 63 -9.92 13.58 -3.56
CA GLU A 63 -10.22 14.60 -4.58
C GLU A 63 -10.89 14.00 -5.81
N ALA A 64 -10.36 12.90 -6.35
CA ALA A 64 -10.87 12.25 -7.56
C ALA A 64 -12.29 11.66 -7.38
N THR A 65 -12.71 11.43 -6.15
CA THR A 65 -14.05 10.90 -5.81
C THR A 65 -14.98 11.97 -5.23
N ASP A 66 -14.64 13.25 -5.32
CA ASP A 66 -15.40 14.34 -4.71
C ASP A 66 -15.76 14.08 -3.23
N GLY A 67 -14.88 13.35 -2.51
CA GLY A 67 -15.06 12.98 -1.11
C GLY A 67 -15.96 11.74 -0.87
N GLU A 68 -16.41 11.05 -1.91
CA GLU A 68 -17.18 9.80 -1.76
C GLU A 68 -16.34 8.67 -1.15
N LEU A 69 -15.02 8.71 -1.36
CA LEU A 69 -14.06 7.82 -0.70
C LEU A 69 -12.97 8.63 0.01
N THR A 70 -12.82 8.42 1.31
CA THR A 70 -11.70 8.97 2.09
C THR A 70 -10.80 7.85 2.57
N VAL A 71 -9.47 8.08 2.55
CA VAL A 71 -8.49 7.10 3.00
C VAL A 71 -7.68 7.68 4.16
N THR A 72 -7.73 7.03 5.31
CA THR A 72 -6.91 7.38 6.48
C THR A 72 -5.65 6.52 6.49
N VAL A 73 -4.48 7.16 6.42
CA VAL A 73 -3.18 6.48 6.45
C VAL A 73 -2.68 6.34 7.88
N HIS A 74 -2.41 5.11 8.32
CA HIS A 74 -1.85 4.77 9.62
C HIS A 74 -0.39 4.37 9.44
N SER A 75 0.52 5.27 9.85
CA SER A 75 1.97 5.14 9.66
C SER A 75 2.67 4.43 10.82
N GLY A 76 3.93 4.00 10.59
CA GLY A 76 4.83 3.47 11.61
C GLY A 76 4.38 2.15 12.23
N GLY A 77 3.57 1.35 11.53
CA GLY A 77 3.02 0.11 12.08
C GLY A 77 2.06 0.32 13.24
N SER A 78 1.55 1.54 13.44
CA SER A 78 0.75 1.92 14.62
C SER A 78 -0.60 1.21 14.69
N LEU A 79 -1.18 0.85 13.56
CA LEU A 79 -2.44 0.13 13.50
C LEU A 79 -2.22 -1.39 13.42
N ILE A 80 -1.28 -1.82 12.57
CA ILE A 80 -1.00 -3.22 12.26
C ILE A 80 0.49 -3.35 11.99
N SER A 81 1.15 -4.37 12.59
CA SER A 81 2.55 -4.69 12.33
C SER A 81 2.76 -5.14 10.87
N HIS A 82 3.96 -4.90 10.33
CA HIS A 82 4.30 -5.11 8.92
C HIS A 82 3.85 -6.49 8.38
N GLY A 83 4.23 -7.58 9.07
CA GLY A 83 3.88 -8.94 8.64
C GLY A 83 2.37 -9.26 8.70
N GLU A 84 1.59 -8.49 9.46
CA GLU A 84 0.15 -8.68 9.62
C GLU A 84 -0.69 -7.81 8.67
N ILE A 85 -0.07 -6.90 7.90
CA ILE A 85 -0.82 -6.01 6.99
C ILE A 85 -1.56 -6.81 5.92
N LYS A 86 -0.86 -7.66 5.15
CA LYS A 86 -1.50 -8.46 4.08
C LYS A 86 -2.61 -9.38 4.62
N PRO A 87 -2.39 -10.17 5.69
CA PRO A 87 -3.47 -10.94 6.29
C PRO A 87 -4.66 -10.09 6.75
N SER A 88 -4.43 -8.87 7.24
CA SER A 88 -5.50 -7.99 7.73
C SER A 88 -6.34 -7.40 6.61
N VAL A 89 -5.73 -7.00 5.48
CA VAL A 89 -6.48 -6.59 4.28
C VAL A 89 -7.29 -7.75 3.73
N ARG A 90 -6.71 -8.95 3.64
CA ARG A 90 -7.43 -10.15 3.18
C ARG A 90 -8.65 -10.49 4.05
N ARG A 91 -8.58 -10.26 5.35
CA ARG A 91 -9.71 -10.45 6.29
C ARG A 91 -10.71 -9.29 6.30
N GLY A 92 -10.42 -8.18 5.59
CA GLY A 92 -11.23 -6.98 5.59
C GLY A 92 -11.16 -6.17 6.90
N THR A 93 -10.15 -6.42 7.74
CA THR A 93 -9.93 -5.65 8.98
C THR A 93 -9.52 -4.20 8.67
N VAL A 94 -8.75 -4.02 7.61
CA VAL A 94 -8.44 -2.75 6.96
C VAL A 94 -8.67 -2.91 5.46
N GLN A 95 -8.89 -1.80 4.76
CA GLN A 95 -9.28 -1.83 3.35
C GLN A 95 -8.09 -1.81 2.40
N ALA A 96 -6.96 -1.26 2.85
CA ALA A 96 -5.74 -1.16 2.05
C ALA A 96 -4.50 -1.32 2.94
N GLY A 97 -3.38 -1.63 2.31
CA GLY A 97 -2.10 -1.75 3.01
C GLY A 97 -0.91 -1.55 2.08
N GLU A 98 0.19 -1.15 2.66
CA GLU A 98 1.50 -1.08 2.02
C GLU A 98 2.45 -2.06 2.69
N ILE A 99 3.17 -2.83 1.90
CA ILE A 99 4.20 -3.75 2.40
C ILE A 99 5.45 -3.72 1.52
N PHE A 100 6.58 -4.07 2.12
CA PHE A 100 7.79 -4.43 1.40
C PHE A 100 7.58 -5.79 0.73
N LEU A 101 7.58 -5.85 -0.60
CA LEU A 101 7.10 -7.02 -1.34
C LEU A 101 7.83 -8.32 -0.95
N SER A 102 9.14 -8.25 -0.75
CA SER A 102 9.98 -9.42 -0.48
C SER A 102 9.76 -10.06 0.90
N ILE A 103 8.97 -9.48 1.80
CA ILE A 103 8.57 -10.18 3.03
C ILE A 103 7.65 -11.38 2.73
N LEU A 104 7.05 -11.41 1.54
CA LEU A 104 6.21 -12.50 1.08
C LEU A 104 6.99 -13.60 0.35
N SER A 105 8.32 -13.60 0.41
CA SER A 105 9.17 -14.58 -0.31
C SER A 105 8.87 -16.04 0.02
N ASN A 106 8.36 -16.31 1.22
CA ASN A 106 7.90 -17.63 1.64
C ASN A 106 6.62 -18.11 0.93
N GLU A 107 5.84 -17.20 0.33
CA GLU A 107 4.63 -17.53 -0.41
C GLU A 107 4.92 -17.78 -1.89
N SER A 108 5.85 -17.02 -2.48
CA SER A 108 6.28 -17.21 -3.88
C SER A 108 7.65 -16.59 -4.14
N PRO A 109 8.55 -17.27 -4.88
CA PRO A 109 9.84 -16.71 -5.28
C PRO A 109 9.74 -15.44 -6.12
N VAL A 110 8.63 -15.19 -6.81
CA VAL A 110 8.44 -13.97 -7.61
C VAL A 110 8.48 -12.69 -6.76
N TYR A 111 8.13 -12.79 -5.49
CA TYR A 111 8.13 -11.67 -4.57
C TYR A 111 9.53 -11.22 -4.11
N GLU A 112 10.56 -12.05 -4.34
CA GLU A 112 11.94 -11.73 -3.93
C GLU A 112 12.86 -11.30 -5.08
N LEU A 113 12.38 -11.29 -6.33
CA LEU A 113 13.19 -11.02 -7.51
C LEU A 113 13.93 -9.68 -7.46
N ASP A 114 13.31 -8.66 -6.88
CA ASP A 114 13.86 -7.31 -6.77
C ASP A 114 14.88 -7.12 -5.63
N THR A 115 15.11 -8.17 -4.85
CA THR A 115 16.12 -8.21 -3.77
C THR A 115 17.26 -9.17 -4.07
N LEU A 116 17.29 -9.73 -5.27
CA LEU A 116 18.40 -10.57 -5.72
C LEU A 116 19.56 -9.70 -6.21
N PRO A 117 20.79 -9.91 -5.71
CA PRO A 117 21.94 -9.14 -6.13
C PRO A 117 22.18 -9.23 -7.64
N GLY A 118 22.41 -8.08 -8.30
CA GLY A 118 22.74 -8.01 -9.72
C GLY A 118 21.57 -8.21 -10.70
N VAL A 119 20.33 -8.36 -10.23
CA VAL A 119 19.15 -8.46 -11.09
C VAL A 119 18.70 -7.08 -11.58
N ALA A 120 18.72 -6.08 -10.70
CA ALA A 120 18.44 -4.70 -11.05
C ALA A 120 19.33 -3.77 -10.21
N SER A 121 20.07 -2.88 -10.87
CA SER A 121 20.98 -1.91 -10.26
C SER A 121 20.63 -0.45 -10.59
N SER A 122 19.65 -0.25 -11.46
CA SER A 122 19.10 1.06 -11.84
C SER A 122 17.58 1.07 -11.77
N TYR A 123 16.98 2.27 -11.78
CA TYR A 123 15.50 2.39 -11.82
C TYR A 123 14.91 1.89 -13.13
N GLU A 124 15.63 2.01 -14.25
CA GLU A 124 15.20 1.46 -15.54
C GLU A 124 15.11 -0.05 -15.49
N GLU A 125 16.13 -0.71 -14.93
CA GLU A 125 16.14 -2.17 -14.74
C GLU A 125 15.08 -2.61 -13.73
N ALA A 126 14.93 -1.89 -12.62
CA ALA A 126 13.87 -2.17 -11.62
C ALA A 126 12.47 -2.02 -12.22
N PHE A 127 12.26 -1.03 -13.10
CA PHE A 127 11.00 -0.85 -13.80
C PHE A 127 10.75 -1.97 -14.82
N ALA A 128 11.77 -2.36 -15.60
CA ALA A 128 11.66 -3.49 -16.52
C ALA A 128 11.32 -4.79 -15.79
N LEU A 129 11.99 -5.05 -14.66
CA LEU A 129 11.71 -6.20 -13.79
C LEU A 129 10.27 -6.16 -13.25
N TRP A 130 9.79 -4.97 -12.84
CA TRP A 130 8.40 -4.79 -12.42
C TRP A 130 7.42 -5.11 -13.54
N GLN A 131 7.64 -4.58 -14.75
CA GLN A 131 6.76 -4.85 -15.89
C GLN A 131 6.70 -6.36 -16.22
N ALA A 132 7.83 -7.06 -16.15
CA ALA A 132 7.91 -8.48 -16.39
C ALA A 132 7.20 -9.32 -15.30
N SER A 133 7.33 -8.94 -14.03
CA SER A 133 6.81 -9.71 -12.89
C SER A 133 5.38 -9.31 -12.46
N LYS A 134 4.91 -8.13 -12.85
CA LYS A 134 3.60 -7.59 -12.45
C LYS A 134 2.42 -8.53 -12.74
N PRO A 135 2.33 -9.20 -13.92
CA PRO A 135 1.22 -10.11 -14.19
C PRO A 135 1.14 -11.26 -13.17
N ASP A 136 2.27 -11.91 -12.88
CA ASP A 136 2.33 -13.01 -11.90
C ASP A 136 2.00 -12.54 -10.49
N ILE A 137 2.54 -11.37 -10.08
CA ILE A 137 2.23 -10.77 -8.78
C ILE A 137 0.74 -10.46 -8.68
N THR A 138 0.15 -9.88 -9.72
CA THR A 138 -1.28 -9.55 -9.74
C THR A 138 -2.14 -10.81 -9.63
N GLU A 139 -1.78 -11.89 -10.35
CA GLU A 139 -2.48 -13.17 -10.28
C GLU A 139 -2.41 -13.79 -8.87
N LEU A 140 -1.22 -13.76 -8.25
CA LEU A 140 -1.03 -14.29 -6.90
C LEU A 140 -1.87 -13.52 -5.86
N PHE A 141 -1.91 -12.19 -5.93
CA PHE A 141 -2.76 -11.38 -5.07
C PHE A 141 -4.25 -11.65 -5.32
N ALA A 142 -4.66 -11.76 -6.59
CA ALA A 142 -6.05 -12.03 -6.96
C ALA A 142 -6.55 -13.40 -6.44
N LYS A 143 -5.70 -14.43 -6.38
CA LYS A 143 -6.03 -15.74 -5.77
C LYS A 143 -6.41 -15.63 -4.29
N GLU A 144 -5.96 -14.58 -3.62
CA GLU A 144 -6.28 -14.29 -2.23
C GLU A 144 -7.38 -13.23 -2.05
N GLY A 145 -8.01 -12.79 -3.14
CA GLY A 145 -9.03 -11.73 -3.14
C GLY A 145 -8.47 -10.33 -2.94
N LEU A 146 -7.17 -10.14 -3.21
CA LEU A 146 -6.48 -8.87 -3.09
C LEU A 146 -6.19 -8.27 -4.47
N MET A 147 -6.08 -6.95 -4.54
CA MET A 147 -5.78 -6.24 -5.78
C MET A 147 -4.60 -5.28 -5.58
N PRO A 148 -3.46 -5.50 -6.24
CA PRO A 148 -2.40 -4.52 -6.29
C PRO A 148 -2.86 -3.22 -6.95
N LEU A 149 -2.66 -2.10 -6.27
CA LEU A 149 -2.98 -0.77 -6.78
C LEU A 149 -1.78 -0.18 -7.52
N TYR A 150 -0.65 -0.07 -6.83
CA TYR A 150 0.61 0.40 -7.43
C TYR A 150 1.82 -0.13 -6.66
N ALA A 151 3.00 0.05 -7.24
CA ALA A 151 4.28 -0.30 -6.60
C ALA A 151 5.22 0.90 -6.63
N VAL A 152 6.05 1.01 -5.59
CA VAL A 152 7.04 2.09 -5.44
C VAL A 152 8.40 1.49 -5.16
N ALA A 153 9.39 1.75 -6.03
CA ALA A 153 10.74 1.27 -5.84
C ALA A 153 11.48 2.09 -4.76
N TRP A 154 12.25 1.41 -3.94
CA TRP A 154 13.26 2.02 -3.08
C TRP A 154 14.47 2.46 -3.92
N PRO A 155 15.25 3.44 -3.49
CA PRO A 155 16.60 3.63 -4.00
C PRO A 155 17.45 2.37 -3.80
N ALA A 156 18.50 2.25 -4.61
CA ALA A 156 19.44 1.14 -4.49
C ALA A 156 19.95 0.99 -3.06
N GLN A 157 20.07 -0.26 -2.61
CA GLN A 157 20.51 -0.54 -1.26
C GLN A 157 22.03 -0.43 -1.17
N GLY A 158 22.48 0.28 -0.14
CA GLY A 158 23.89 0.44 0.21
C GLY A 158 24.19 -0.13 1.59
N ILE A 159 25.44 0.01 2.01
CA ILE A 159 25.95 -0.52 3.26
C ILE A 159 26.41 0.63 4.15
N TYR A 160 25.90 0.67 5.38
CA TYR A 160 26.23 1.66 6.40
C TYR A 160 27.10 1.04 7.48
N THR A 161 28.22 1.68 7.79
CA THR A 161 29.21 1.21 8.75
C THR A 161 29.78 2.36 9.58
N ASP A 162 30.42 2.08 10.71
CA ASP A 162 31.16 3.08 11.50
C ASP A 162 32.61 3.24 11.04
N PHE A 163 33.01 2.55 9.98
CA PHE A 163 34.34 2.60 9.38
C PHE A 163 34.25 2.66 7.86
N ASP A 164 35.34 3.07 7.20
CA ASP A 164 35.44 3.10 5.74
C ASP A 164 35.52 1.66 5.19
N LEU A 165 34.47 1.23 4.51
CA LEU A 165 34.36 -0.12 3.94
C LEU A 165 35.03 -0.15 2.57
N THR A 166 36.22 -0.73 2.50
CA THR A 166 37.00 -0.88 1.28
C THR A 166 36.99 -2.31 0.72
N ASP A 167 36.64 -3.28 1.55
CA ASP A 167 36.52 -4.69 1.17
C ASP A 167 35.38 -5.37 1.93
N VAL A 168 34.60 -6.18 1.22
CA VAL A 168 33.43 -6.87 1.76
C VAL A 168 33.78 -7.84 2.92
N SER A 169 35.00 -8.36 2.98
CA SER A 169 35.47 -9.21 4.06
C SER A 169 35.51 -8.52 5.43
N GLN A 170 35.52 -7.17 5.44
CA GLN A 170 35.44 -6.37 6.68
C GLN A 170 34.07 -6.48 7.37
N LEU A 171 33.05 -6.97 6.66
CA LEU A 171 31.72 -7.24 7.23
C LEU A 171 31.69 -8.50 8.09
N LYS A 172 32.74 -9.32 8.06
CA LYS A 172 32.82 -10.58 8.77
C LYS A 172 32.66 -10.39 10.30
N GLY A 173 31.72 -11.12 10.86
CA GLY A 173 31.45 -11.12 12.30
C GLY A 173 30.59 -9.96 12.79
N LEU A 174 30.33 -8.93 11.98
CA LEU A 174 29.44 -7.82 12.34
C LEU A 174 27.98 -8.26 12.41
N ARG A 175 27.24 -7.71 13.36
CA ARG A 175 25.78 -7.81 13.41
C ARG A 175 25.20 -6.78 12.45
N ILE A 176 24.60 -7.24 11.36
CA ILE A 176 24.17 -6.37 10.27
C ILE A 176 22.65 -6.40 10.16
N ARG A 177 22.02 -5.24 10.25
CA ARG A 177 20.58 -5.11 9.99
C ARG A 177 20.25 -5.58 8.59
N ALA A 178 19.31 -6.53 8.49
CA ALA A 178 18.82 -7.11 7.26
C ALA A 178 17.28 -7.10 7.26
N PRO A 179 16.61 -6.40 6.30
CA PRO A 179 15.16 -6.24 6.30
C PRO A 179 14.39 -7.45 5.77
N ASN A 180 15.06 -8.40 5.11
CA ASN A 180 14.43 -9.56 4.47
C ASN A 180 15.41 -10.72 4.35
N ILE A 181 14.89 -11.88 3.93
CA ILE A 181 15.66 -13.13 3.85
C ILE A 181 16.83 -13.06 2.87
N ASN A 182 16.70 -12.36 1.73
CA ASN A 182 17.80 -12.28 0.76
C ASN A 182 18.94 -11.40 1.28
N THR A 183 18.62 -10.31 1.98
CA THR A 183 19.61 -9.52 2.69
C THR A 183 20.29 -10.34 3.79
N GLN A 184 19.54 -11.18 4.52
CA GLN A 184 20.11 -12.09 5.53
C GLN A 184 21.09 -13.07 4.88
N ARG A 185 20.70 -13.73 3.78
CA ARG A 185 21.57 -14.65 3.01
C ARG A 185 22.84 -13.94 2.50
N PHE A 186 22.70 -12.71 2.00
CA PHE A 186 23.85 -11.91 1.58
C PHE A 186 24.81 -11.66 2.75
N VAL A 187 24.28 -11.24 3.91
CA VAL A 187 25.07 -11.00 5.13
C VAL A 187 25.79 -12.27 5.59
N GLU A 188 25.11 -13.41 5.59
CA GLU A 188 25.71 -14.70 5.94
C GLU A 188 26.83 -15.09 4.97
N ASN A 189 26.62 -14.90 3.68
CA ASN A 189 27.62 -15.22 2.64
C ASN A 189 28.91 -14.42 2.77
N VAL A 190 28.82 -13.17 3.25
CA VAL A 190 30.01 -12.35 3.53
C VAL A 190 30.57 -12.57 4.94
N GLY A 191 30.03 -13.54 5.69
CA GLY A 191 30.47 -13.91 7.02
C GLY A 191 29.98 -13.01 8.15
N GLY A 192 29.03 -12.13 7.89
CA GLY A 192 28.34 -11.33 8.90
C GLY A 192 27.26 -12.10 9.64
N LYS A 193 26.63 -11.46 10.60
CA LYS A 193 25.52 -11.99 11.41
C LYS A 193 24.27 -11.17 11.13
N PRO A 194 23.31 -11.69 10.37
CA PRO A 194 22.10 -10.92 10.05
C PRO A 194 21.24 -10.73 11.29
N THR A 195 20.67 -9.55 11.39
CA THR A 195 19.72 -9.19 12.45
C THR A 195 18.50 -8.56 11.78
N GLU A 196 17.39 -9.29 11.81
CA GLU A 196 16.13 -8.79 11.30
C GLU A 196 15.65 -7.62 12.17
N THR A 197 15.38 -6.50 11.53
CA THR A 197 14.99 -5.26 12.20
C THR A 197 14.13 -4.42 11.27
N GLU A 198 12.95 -4.05 11.73
CA GLU A 198 12.07 -3.15 11.01
C GLU A 198 12.68 -1.74 10.87
N GLU A 199 12.23 -0.95 9.88
CA GLU A 199 12.80 0.38 9.64
C GLU A 199 12.65 1.28 10.88
N ALA A 200 11.47 1.28 11.51
CA ALA A 200 11.20 2.10 12.68
C ALA A 200 12.10 1.78 13.88
N ASP A 201 12.65 0.57 13.97
CA ASP A 201 13.48 0.09 15.08
C ASP A 201 14.98 0.30 14.88
N ILE A 202 15.41 0.80 13.72
CA ILE A 202 16.83 0.99 13.38
C ILE A 202 17.58 1.82 14.44
N PRO A 203 17.12 3.02 14.83
CA PRO A 203 17.83 3.81 15.84
C PRO A 203 17.99 3.09 17.16
N THR A 204 16.96 2.38 17.61
CA THR A 204 16.99 1.60 18.84
C THR A 204 17.96 0.43 18.73
N ALA A 205 18.00 -0.26 17.57
CA ALA A 205 18.91 -1.36 17.36
C ALA A 205 20.40 -0.96 17.43
N PHE A 206 20.73 0.22 16.91
CA PHE A 206 22.09 0.78 17.06
C PHE A 206 22.38 1.23 18.49
N SER A 207 21.50 1.98 19.12
CA SER A 207 21.71 2.52 20.47
C SER A 207 21.85 1.42 21.54
N THR A 208 21.20 0.28 21.35
CA THR A 208 21.30 -0.89 22.22
C THR A 208 22.43 -1.85 21.84
N GLY A 209 23.17 -1.55 20.77
CA GLY A 209 24.22 -2.43 20.25
C GLY A 209 23.69 -3.76 19.70
N ARG A 210 22.44 -3.84 19.28
CA ARG A 210 21.87 -5.02 18.63
C ARG A 210 22.42 -5.19 17.22
N VAL A 211 22.79 -4.09 16.56
CA VAL A 211 23.45 -4.07 15.25
C VAL A 211 24.69 -3.17 15.27
N ASP A 212 25.67 -3.49 14.41
CA ASP A 212 26.92 -2.76 14.22
C ASP A 212 26.93 -2.04 12.86
N ALA A 213 26.12 -2.51 11.93
CA ALA A 213 26.01 -2.01 10.55
C ALA A 213 24.61 -2.25 10.03
N MET A 214 24.27 -1.65 8.90
CA MET A 214 22.98 -1.92 8.23
C MET A 214 23.10 -1.92 6.71
N ILE A 215 22.25 -2.72 6.08
CA ILE A 215 21.97 -2.64 4.65
C ILE A 215 20.61 -1.98 4.48
N THR A 216 20.61 -0.83 3.81
CA THR A 216 19.38 -0.06 3.56
C THR A 216 19.61 1.00 2.46
N SER A 217 18.54 1.67 2.04
CA SER A 217 18.60 2.74 1.06
C SER A 217 19.13 4.06 1.64
N SER A 218 19.60 4.95 0.77
CA SER A 218 19.96 6.32 1.15
C SER A 218 18.77 7.11 1.68
N SER A 219 17.55 6.82 1.20
CA SER A 219 16.34 7.48 1.70
C SER A 219 16.01 7.08 3.15
N THR A 220 16.18 5.80 3.50
CA THR A 220 16.06 5.34 4.90
C THR A 220 17.15 5.95 5.77
N GLY A 221 18.40 5.99 5.28
CA GLY A 221 19.50 6.66 6.00
C GLY A 221 19.17 8.10 6.33
N LYS A 222 18.55 8.82 5.41
CA LYS A 222 18.10 10.21 5.62
C LYS A 222 16.94 10.27 6.60
N SER A 223 15.88 9.47 6.42
CA SER A 223 14.68 9.54 7.26
C SER A 223 14.93 9.14 8.71
N MET A 224 15.93 8.26 8.95
CA MET A 224 16.32 7.77 10.27
C MET A 224 17.52 8.51 10.86
N SER A 225 18.00 9.59 10.22
CA SER A 225 19.19 10.34 10.65
C SER A 225 20.40 9.43 10.90
N ALA A 226 20.73 8.58 9.93
CA ALA A 226 21.77 7.54 10.07
C ALA A 226 23.14 8.09 10.53
N TRP A 227 23.45 9.34 10.22
CA TRP A 227 24.68 10.04 10.64
C TRP A 227 24.82 10.19 12.16
N ASP A 228 23.75 9.97 12.93
CA ASP A 228 23.78 10.03 14.39
C ASP A 228 24.42 8.77 15.01
N TYR A 229 24.50 7.64 14.26
CA TYR A 229 24.97 6.36 14.76
C TYR A 229 25.88 5.57 13.83
N VAL A 230 26.07 5.99 12.56
CA VAL A 230 27.07 5.45 11.61
C VAL A 230 27.74 6.58 10.86
N LYS A 231 29.00 6.38 10.42
CA LYS A 231 29.82 7.44 9.82
C LYS A 231 29.97 7.33 8.31
N HIS A 232 29.80 6.13 7.75
CA HIS A 232 30.08 5.84 6.36
C HIS A 232 28.86 5.22 5.67
N TYR A 233 28.62 5.65 4.44
CA TYR A 233 27.67 5.07 3.52
C TYR A 233 28.38 4.64 2.25
N ASN A 234 28.30 3.36 1.93
CA ASN A 234 28.84 2.79 0.69
C ASN A 234 27.70 2.55 -0.29
N ASP A 235 27.70 3.27 -1.40
CA ASP A 235 26.71 3.14 -2.48
C ASP A 235 26.99 1.87 -3.31
N ALA A 236 26.80 0.72 -2.69
CA ALA A 236 27.08 -0.58 -3.30
C ALA A 236 26.08 -0.99 -4.37
N LYS A 237 24.94 -0.30 -4.49
CA LYS A 237 23.86 -0.56 -5.47
C LYS A 237 23.48 -2.04 -5.55
N LEU A 238 23.31 -2.67 -4.39
CA LEU A 238 23.13 -4.13 -4.28
C LEU A 238 21.88 -4.62 -5.02
N TRP A 239 20.76 -3.92 -4.86
CA TRP A 239 19.45 -4.17 -5.50
C TRP A 239 18.51 -2.99 -5.26
N LEU A 240 17.39 -2.92 -6.01
CA LEU A 240 16.34 -1.91 -5.85
C LEU A 240 15.01 -2.62 -5.51
N PRO A 241 14.72 -2.83 -4.24
CA PRO A 241 13.47 -3.46 -3.83
C PRO A 241 12.28 -2.53 -4.03
N LYS A 242 11.07 -3.07 -3.91
CA LYS A 242 9.84 -2.28 -4.01
C LYS A 242 8.87 -2.57 -2.87
N ASN A 243 8.05 -1.56 -2.59
CA ASN A 243 6.80 -1.74 -1.88
C ASN A 243 5.66 -1.94 -2.86
N ILE A 244 4.60 -2.55 -2.37
CA ILE A 244 3.33 -2.68 -3.06
C ILE A 244 2.22 -2.16 -2.18
N VAL A 245 1.31 -1.38 -2.77
CA VAL A 245 0.05 -0.93 -2.17
C VAL A 245 -1.08 -1.72 -2.80
N PHE A 246 -1.98 -2.24 -1.99
CA PHE A 246 -3.05 -3.16 -2.43
C PHE A 246 -4.27 -3.04 -1.56
#